data_ec2d829fba610b66db21de4b3aa26891
#
_entry.id   ec2d829fba610b66db21de4b3aa26891
#
_cell.length_a   1.000
_cell.length_b   1.000
_cell.length_c   1.000
_cell.angle_alpha   90.00
_cell.angle_beta   90.00
_cell.angle_gamma   90.00
#
_symmetry.space_group_name_H-M   'P 1'
#
loop_
_entity.id
_entity.type
_entity.pdbx_description
1 polymer ?
#
loop_
_entity_poly.entity_id
_entity_poly.type
_entity_poly.pdbx_seq_one_letter_code
_entity_poly.pdbx_strand_id
1 'polypeptide(L)'
;PTRVFQYHRLTTDADRRRVWDMYMQNFAEHRISPYDPTPLDPIRVKFLPEADPPRAELDFSAFDAAMLRTIEKYRFTNFRLTVAGLGGGRSDSRVEPSLAGFGEKSPQYQAMFGSYVKQVEDHLREKGWLKMPYIYWYDEPEPSDYAFVRAGMERLKKYAPGLTTMLTEQPEDALAGPIDLWCPVSYNYNHDAAERRRAAGERFWWYVCCGPRAPFCTLFIDHPATELRVWLWQTWQRNIDGVLVWESNYWDSYGEPDQNPYEDPMAYVAGSRPGEGQHWGNGDGRFLYPPLSVFDRDAGDGPVVAPPVSSIRWEMLREGIEDFEYLWLLRELIAKRRGALPAEELKRYESLLEVPESITRDMTTFATDPAPIYARRQAVAEAIERLME
;
A
#
# COMPACT_ATOMS: atom_id res chain seq x y z
N PRO A 1 10.11 -4.21 9.19
CA PRO A 1 10.31 -5.10 10.36
C PRO A 1 11.39 -4.62 11.32
N THR A 2 12.46 -4.01 10.83
CA THR A 2 13.62 -3.60 11.66
C THR A 2 13.20 -2.75 12.85
N ARG A 3 12.39 -1.70 12.64
CA ARG A 3 11.88 -0.84 13.72
C ARG A 3 11.06 -1.64 14.75
N VAL A 4 10.17 -2.51 14.32
CA VAL A 4 9.40 -3.40 15.21
C VAL A 4 10.34 -4.23 16.08
N PHE A 5 11.35 -4.87 15.48
CA PHE A 5 12.27 -5.73 16.20
C PHE A 5 13.15 -4.96 17.19
N GLN A 6 13.55 -3.74 16.86
CA GLN A 6 14.31 -2.85 17.75
C GLN A 6 13.48 -2.43 18.96
N TYR A 7 12.29 -1.87 18.76
CA TYR A 7 11.41 -1.46 19.86
C TYR A 7 11.05 -2.61 20.79
N HIS A 8 10.72 -3.77 20.22
CA HIS A 8 10.44 -4.98 20.97
C HIS A 8 11.69 -5.66 21.57
N ARG A 9 12.89 -5.16 21.31
CA ARG A 9 14.18 -5.71 21.77
C ARG A 9 14.39 -7.19 21.40
N LEU A 10 13.96 -7.59 20.18
CA LEU A 10 13.99 -8.98 19.75
C LEU A 10 15.37 -9.39 19.22
N THR A 11 15.98 -10.37 19.86
CA THR A 11 17.30 -10.88 19.50
C THR A 11 17.25 -12.24 18.80
N THR A 12 16.23 -13.07 19.07
CA THR A 12 16.09 -14.40 18.47
C THR A 12 15.18 -14.38 17.24
N ASP A 13 15.44 -15.25 16.27
CA ASP A 13 14.59 -15.40 15.10
C ASP A 13 13.19 -15.94 15.46
N ALA A 14 13.11 -16.78 16.51
CA ALA A 14 11.83 -17.29 16.99
C ALA A 14 10.90 -16.17 17.48
N ASP A 15 11.45 -15.23 18.31
CA ASP A 15 10.67 -14.09 18.80
C ASP A 15 10.34 -13.11 17.70
N ARG A 16 11.27 -12.85 16.76
CA ARG A 16 11.01 -12.02 15.56
C ARG A 16 9.84 -12.56 14.74
N ARG A 17 9.84 -13.87 14.45
CA ARG A 17 8.75 -14.52 13.73
C ARG A 17 7.44 -14.46 14.49
N ARG A 18 7.47 -14.69 15.80
CA ARG A 18 6.28 -14.64 16.65
C ARG A 18 5.67 -13.25 16.72
N VAL A 19 6.47 -12.21 16.94
CA VAL A 19 5.98 -10.83 16.95
C VAL A 19 5.52 -10.40 15.56
N TRP A 20 6.27 -10.76 14.50
CA TRP A 20 5.86 -10.47 13.13
C TRP A 20 4.50 -11.08 12.80
N ASP A 21 4.26 -12.32 13.20
CA ASP A 21 2.96 -12.99 13.05
C ASP A 21 1.82 -12.21 13.74
N MET A 22 2.06 -11.66 14.94
CA MET A 22 1.07 -10.83 15.64
C MET A 22 0.75 -9.53 14.88
N TYR A 23 1.75 -8.90 14.28
CA TYR A 23 1.54 -7.72 13.43
C TYR A 23 0.78 -8.07 12.16
N MET A 24 1.13 -9.16 11.48
CA MET A 24 0.42 -9.63 10.30
C MET A 24 -1.04 -10.01 10.61
N GLN A 25 -1.30 -10.60 11.77
CA GLN A 25 -2.64 -10.87 12.25
C GLN A 25 -3.44 -9.57 12.42
N ASN A 26 -2.84 -8.54 13.03
CA ASN A 26 -3.48 -7.24 13.18
C ASN A 26 -3.81 -6.59 11.81
N PHE A 27 -2.88 -6.62 10.85
CA PHE A 27 -3.13 -6.16 9.48
C PHE A 27 -4.31 -6.90 8.83
N ALA A 28 -4.37 -8.22 8.98
CA ALA A 28 -5.43 -9.05 8.44
C ALA A 28 -6.81 -8.71 9.05
N GLU A 29 -6.86 -8.51 10.36
CA GLU A 29 -8.07 -8.09 11.09
C GLU A 29 -8.57 -6.70 10.65
N HIS A 30 -7.66 -5.85 10.18
CA HIS A 30 -7.97 -4.53 9.65
C HIS A 30 -8.12 -4.50 8.12
N ARG A 31 -8.07 -5.66 7.44
CA ARG A 31 -8.23 -5.80 5.98
C ARG A 31 -7.21 -5.00 5.16
N ILE A 32 -6.05 -4.75 5.72
CA ILE A 32 -4.95 -4.01 5.10
C ILE A 32 -3.84 -4.99 4.77
N SER A 33 -3.39 -5.02 3.51
CA SER A 33 -2.22 -5.78 3.12
C SER A 33 -0.96 -5.01 3.47
N PRO A 34 0.02 -5.61 4.15
CA PRO A 34 1.27 -4.94 4.46
C PRO A 34 2.11 -4.73 3.20
N TYR A 35 2.99 -3.74 3.25
CA TYR A 35 3.91 -3.43 2.18
C TYR A 35 4.81 -4.62 1.80
N ASP A 36 5.35 -5.33 2.79
CA ASP A 36 6.10 -6.57 2.62
C ASP A 36 5.64 -7.59 3.67
N PRO A 37 4.86 -8.61 3.28
CA PRO A 37 4.42 -9.65 4.20
C PRO A 37 5.49 -10.72 4.49
N THR A 38 6.57 -10.76 3.71
CA THR A 38 7.56 -11.84 3.72
C THR A 38 9.01 -11.39 4.00
N PRO A 39 9.26 -10.34 4.82
CA PRO A 39 10.59 -9.76 4.96
C PRO A 39 11.60 -10.70 5.65
N LEU A 40 11.13 -11.71 6.36
CA LEU A 40 11.96 -12.74 7.00
C LEU A 40 12.28 -13.92 6.08
N ASP A 41 11.56 -14.02 4.96
CA ASP A 41 11.66 -15.12 4.00
C ASP A 41 11.68 -14.58 2.55
N PRO A 42 12.66 -13.73 2.18
CA PRO A 42 12.70 -13.11 0.86
C PRO A 42 13.09 -14.12 -0.23
N ILE A 43 12.79 -13.79 -1.48
CA ILE A 43 13.37 -14.47 -2.65
C ILE A 43 14.89 -14.31 -2.58
N ARG A 44 15.62 -15.41 -2.60
CA ARG A 44 17.09 -15.38 -2.64
C ARG A 44 17.53 -15.30 -4.07
N VAL A 45 18.41 -14.34 -4.39
CA VAL A 45 18.89 -14.11 -5.74
C VAL A 45 20.43 -14.14 -5.74
N LYS A 46 21.01 -14.92 -6.65
CA LYS A 46 22.45 -14.94 -6.93
C LYS A 46 22.68 -14.55 -8.37
N PHE A 47 23.42 -13.46 -8.58
CA PHE A 47 23.84 -13.04 -9.91
C PHE A 47 25.15 -13.70 -10.32
N LEU A 48 25.21 -14.22 -11.54
CA LEU A 48 26.34 -14.98 -12.10
C LEU A 48 26.83 -14.29 -13.38
N PRO A 49 27.62 -13.22 -13.26
CA PRO A 49 28.10 -12.46 -14.40
C PRO A 49 29.09 -13.25 -15.27
N GLU A 50 29.82 -14.22 -14.68
CA GLU A 50 30.81 -15.05 -15.34
C GLU A 50 30.23 -16.35 -15.95
N ALA A 51 28.92 -16.58 -15.78
CA ALA A 51 28.26 -17.71 -16.44
C ALA A 51 28.12 -17.45 -17.95
N ASP A 52 28.00 -18.51 -18.72
CA ASP A 52 27.78 -18.45 -20.17
C ASP A 52 26.41 -19.08 -20.51
N PRO A 53 25.37 -18.30 -20.84
CA PRO A 53 25.32 -16.83 -20.72
C PRO A 53 25.23 -16.32 -19.26
N PRO A 54 25.59 -15.04 -19.01
CA PRO A 54 25.35 -14.41 -17.70
C PRO A 54 23.89 -14.50 -17.29
N ARG A 55 23.62 -14.83 -16.01
CA ARG A 55 22.24 -15.07 -15.53
C ARG A 55 22.09 -14.82 -14.05
N ALA A 56 20.85 -14.88 -13.58
CA ALA A 56 20.51 -15.01 -12.17
C ALA A 56 20.07 -16.44 -11.83
N GLU A 57 20.34 -16.87 -10.61
CA GLU A 57 19.78 -18.06 -10.01
C GLU A 57 18.93 -17.65 -8.80
N LEU A 58 17.68 -18.13 -8.73
CA LEU A 58 16.71 -17.78 -7.70
C LEU A 58 16.31 -19.00 -6.90
N ASP A 59 16.19 -18.79 -5.56
CA ASP A 59 15.59 -19.76 -4.65
C ASP A 59 14.34 -19.14 -4.03
N PHE A 60 13.18 -19.72 -4.35
CA PHE A 60 11.86 -19.29 -3.89
C PHE A 60 11.36 -20.10 -2.70
N SER A 61 12.08 -21.09 -2.20
CA SER A 61 11.57 -22.06 -1.23
C SER A 61 11.03 -21.43 0.06
N ALA A 62 11.78 -20.50 0.65
CA ALA A 62 11.33 -19.78 1.85
C ALA A 62 10.20 -18.79 1.54
N PHE A 63 10.30 -18.09 0.42
CA PHE A 63 9.29 -17.15 -0.05
C PHE A 63 7.95 -17.85 -0.30
N ASP A 64 7.93 -19.00 -0.97
CA ASP A 64 6.73 -19.77 -1.24
C ASP A 64 6.00 -20.18 0.05
N ALA A 65 6.74 -20.68 1.03
CA ALA A 65 6.17 -21.05 2.32
C ALA A 65 5.56 -19.84 3.06
N ALA A 66 6.21 -18.67 2.96
CA ALA A 66 5.68 -17.43 3.53
C ALA A 66 4.46 -16.91 2.76
N MET A 67 4.46 -17.01 1.42
CA MET A 67 3.32 -16.60 0.58
C MET A 67 2.08 -17.46 0.82
N LEU A 68 2.22 -18.77 1.07
CA LEU A 68 1.08 -19.61 1.46
C LEU A 68 0.44 -19.08 2.76
N ARG A 69 1.25 -18.73 3.78
CA ARG A 69 0.73 -18.10 5.01
C ARG A 69 0.05 -16.75 4.71
N THR A 70 0.65 -15.95 3.86
CA THR A 70 0.14 -14.64 3.41
C THR A 70 -1.26 -14.76 2.80
N ILE A 71 -1.48 -15.77 1.97
CA ILE A 71 -2.74 -15.98 1.24
C ILE A 71 -3.76 -16.73 2.10
N GLU A 72 -3.38 -17.84 2.71
CA GLU A 72 -4.31 -18.74 3.38
C GLU A 72 -4.69 -18.30 4.79
N LYS A 73 -3.71 -17.82 5.57
CA LYS A 73 -3.92 -17.37 6.95
C LYS A 73 -4.40 -15.93 7.02
N TYR A 74 -3.67 -15.02 6.37
CA TYR A 74 -3.93 -13.58 6.48
C TYR A 74 -4.87 -13.04 5.40
N ARG A 75 -5.00 -13.74 4.26
CA ARG A 75 -5.82 -13.35 3.11
C ARG A 75 -5.43 -12.00 2.52
N PHE A 76 -4.13 -11.68 2.57
CA PHE A 76 -3.63 -10.48 1.90
C PHE A 76 -3.77 -10.60 0.39
N THR A 77 -4.11 -9.50 -0.28
CA THR A 77 -4.45 -9.46 -1.70
C THR A 77 -3.37 -8.86 -2.57
N ASN A 78 -2.44 -8.12 -1.96
CA ASN A 78 -1.36 -7.45 -2.67
C ASN A 78 -0.13 -7.26 -1.77
N PHE A 79 1.01 -7.00 -2.38
CA PHE A 79 2.26 -6.67 -1.70
C PHE A 79 3.23 -5.97 -2.67
N ARG A 80 4.15 -5.18 -2.13
CA ARG A 80 5.24 -4.61 -2.91
C ARG A 80 6.29 -5.69 -3.20
N LEU A 81 6.67 -5.81 -4.47
CA LEU A 81 7.79 -6.62 -4.91
C LEU A 81 9.02 -5.72 -5.14
N THR A 82 10.09 -5.98 -4.41
CA THR A 82 11.35 -5.28 -4.60
C THR A 82 12.14 -5.90 -5.74
N VAL A 83 12.61 -5.08 -6.68
CA VAL A 83 13.45 -5.49 -7.80
C VAL A 83 14.80 -4.81 -7.71
N ALA A 84 15.87 -5.62 -7.68
CA ALA A 84 17.24 -5.12 -7.68
C ALA A 84 17.67 -4.61 -9.06
N GLY A 85 18.63 -3.70 -9.08
CA GLY A 85 19.33 -3.31 -10.30
C GLY A 85 18.74 -2.10 -11.03
N LEU A 86 17.64 -1.52 -10.58
CA LEU A 86 16.99 -0.38 -11.23
C LEU A 86 17.67 0.98 -10.97
N GLY A 87 18.61 1.04 -10.01
CA GLY A 87 19.19 2.30 -9.56
C GLY A 87 18.21 3.09 -8.67
N GLY A 88 18.38 4.39 -8.58
CA GLY A 88 17.52 5.25 -7.75
C GLY A 88 18.10 6.65 -7.55
N GLY A 89 17.62 7.33 -6.49
CA GLY A 89 18.06 8.70 -6.15
C GLY A 89 17.45 9.76 -7.05
N ARG A 90 17.46 11.00 -6.58
CA ARG A 90 17.00 12.19 -7.33
C ARG A 90 18.03 12.57 -8.43
N SER A 91 17.67 13.47 -9.31
CA SER A 91 18.52 13.91 -10.44
C SER A 91 19.90 14.43 -10.02
N ASP A 92 20.02 14.98 -8.81
CA ASP A 92 21.25 15.51 -8.21
C ASP A 92 22.08 14.45 -7.44
N SER A 93 21.48 13.32 -7.12
CA SER A 93 22.05 12.24 -6.32
C SER A 93 21.82 10.86 -6.94
N ARG A 94 21.85 10.80 -8.28
CA ARG A 94 21.50 9.62 -9.06
C ARG A 94 22.41 8.43 -8.78
N VAL A 95 21.77 7.29 -8.47
CA VAL A 95 22.42 5.99 -8.46
C VAL A 95 22.04 5.25 -9.74
N GLU A 96 23.02 5.07 -10.62
CA GLU A 96 22.80 4.43 -11.91
C GLU A 96 22.47 2.93 -11.76
N PRO A 97 21.62 2.38 -12.65
CA PRO A 97 21.28 0.96 -12.62
C PRO A 97 22.49 0.05 -12.77
N SER A 98 22.64 -0.90 -11.84
CA SER A 98 23.75 -1.88 -11.90
C SER A 98 23.40 -3.18 -11.17
N LEU A 99 24.01 -4.29 -11.60
CA LEU A 99 23.94 -5.60 -10.94
C LEU A 99 25.33 -6.23 -10.92
N ALA A 100 25.75 -6.72 -9.76
CA ALA A 100 27.03 -7.39 -9.56
C ALA A 100 28.24 -6.59 -10.13
N GLY A 101 28.18 -5.25 -10.04
CA GLY A 101 29.23 -4.35 -10.55
C GLY A 101 29.12 -4.00 -12.04
N PHE A 102 28.15 -4.55 -12.77
CA PHE A 102 27.92 -4.25 -14.18
C PHE A 102 26.80 -3.24 -14.35
N GLY A 103 27.07 -2.14 -15.05
CA GLY A 103 26.10 -1.09 -15.37
C GLY A 103 25.11 -1.53 -16.45
N GLU A 104 23.97 -0.81 -16.53
CA GLU A 104 22.82 -1.16 -17.38
C GLU A 104 23.12 -1.41 -18.87
N LYS A 105 24.15 -0.74 -19.41
CA LYS A 105 24.54 -0.85 -20.83
C LYS A 105 25.37 -2.09 -21.14
N SER A 106 25.88 -2.79 -20.11
CA SER A 106 26.70 -3.99 -20.32
C SER A 106 25.85 -5.20 -20.70
N PRO A 107 26.37 -6.10 -21.54
CA PRO A 107 25.71 -7.37 -21.87
C PRO A 107 25.43 -8.23 -20.63
N GLN A 108 26.34 -8.21 -19.66
CA GLN A 108 26.18 -8.93 -18.38
C GLN A 108 24.98 -8.45 -17.59
N TYR A 109 24.83 -7.14 -17.42
CA TYR A 109 23.67 -6.59 -16.74
C TYR A 109 22.37 -6.97 -17.47
N GLN A 110 22.30 -6.76 -18.79
CA GLN A 110 21.12 -7.04 -19.58
C GLN A 110 20.68 -8.51 -19.47
N ALA A 111 21.64 -9.44 -19.55
CA ALA A 111 21.38 -10.87 -19.42
C ALA A 111 20.94 -11.25 -18.00
N MET A 112 21.66 -10.79 -16.96
CA MET A 112 21.32 -11.06 -15.56
C MET A 112 19.97 -10.46 -15.17
N PHE A 113 19.71 -9.19 -15.51
CA PHE A 113 18.46 -8.51 -15.20
C PHE A 113 17.27 -9.19 -15.88
N GLY A 114 17.41 -9.49 -17.18
CA GLY A 114 16.37 -10.19 -17.93
C GLY A 114 16.08 -11.59 -17.37
N SER A 115 17.12 -12.37 -17.08
CA SER A 115 17.00 -13.69 -16.44
C SER A 115 16.31 -13.59 -15.06
N TYR A 116 16.70 -12.59 -14.25
CA TYR A 116 16.16 -12.37 -12.91
C TYR A 116 14.65 -12.09 -12.94
N VAL A 117 14.25 -10.99 -13.59
CA VAL A 117 12.84 -10.55 -13.52
C VAL A 117 11.90 -11.49 -14.27
N LYS A 118 12.40 -12.16 -15.33
CA LYS A 118 11.62 -13.18 -16.03
C LYS A 118 11.35 -14.39 -15.14
N GLN A 119 12.34 -14.91 -14.41
CA GLN A 119 12.14 -16.02 -13.48
C GLN A 119 11.16 -15.65 -12.38
N VAL A 120 11.19 -14.41 -11.86
CA VAL A 120 10.23 -13.92 -10.89
C VAL A 120 8.81 -13.91 -11.48
N GLU A 121 8.62 -13.36 -12.68
CA GLU A 121 7.30 -13.35 -13.33
C GLU A 121 6.78 -14.75 -13.60
N ASP A 122 7.62 -15.62 -14.18
CA ASP A 122 7.25 -17.01 -14.52
C ASP A 122 6.83 -17.78 -13.27
N HIS A 123 7.59 -17.66 -12.16
CA HIS A 123 7.28 -18.31 -10.89
C HIS A 123 5.94 -17.81 -10.29
N LEU A 124 5.75 -16.50 -10.23
CA LEU A 124 4.49 -15.92 -9.74
C LEU A 124 3.30 -16.30 -10.60
N ARG A 125 3.49 -16.42 -11.91
CA ARG A 125 2.47 -16.91 -12.85
C ARG A 125 2.14 -18.38 -12.61
N GLU A 126 3.15 -19.23 -12.47
CA GLU A 126 2.98 -20.67 -12.18
C GLU A 126 2.23 -20.90 -10.88
N LYS A 127 2.52 -20.10 -9.83
CA LYS A 127 1.83 -20.16 -8.54
C LYS A 127 0.43 -19.54 -8.56
N GLY A 128 0.02 -18.84 -9.61
CA GLY A 128 -1.24 -18.10 -9.66
C GLY A 128 -1.22 -16.78 -8.87
N TRP A 129 -0.05 -16.28 -8.48
CA TRP A 129 0.13 -15.09 -7.64
C TRP A 129 0.47 -13.81 -8.42
N LEU A 130 0.59 -13.87 -9.74
CA LEU A 130 1.09 -12.76 -10.57
C LEU A 130 0.30 -11.46 -10.43
N LYS A 131 -0.97 -11.53 -10.03
CA LYS A 131 -1.83 -10.35 -9.85
C LYS A 131 -1.67 -9.66 -8.48
N MET A 132 -0.95 -10.28 -7.55
CA MET A 132 -0.78 -9.76 -6.21
C MET A 132 0.35 -8.71 -6.10
N PRO A 133 1.55 -8.92 -6.66
CA PRO A 133 2.63 -7.98 -6.49
C PRO A 133 2.47 -6.75 -7.36
N TYR A 134 2.98 -5.64 -6.83
CA TYR A 134 3.24 -4.41 -7.56
C TYR A 134 4.67 -3.95 -7.31
N ILE A 135 5.31 -3.40 -8.34
CA ILE A 135 6.66 -2.86 -8.26
C ILE A 135 6.54 -1.35 -8.05
N TYR A 136 6.76 -0.94 -6.82
CA TYR A 136 6.88 0.44 -6.40
C TYR A 136 8.35 0.71 -6.12
N TRP A 137 9.05 1.17 -7.14
CA TRP A 137 10.49 1.36 -7.11
C TRP A 137 10.90 2.81 -6.88
N TYR A 138 10.18 3.75 -7.47
CA TYR A 138 10.47 5.18 -7.40
C TYR A 138 9.31 5.91 -6.75
N ASP A 139 9.62 6.87 -5.87
CA ASP A 139 8.66 7.62 -5.09
C ASP A 139 8.60 9.08 -5.54
N GLU A 140 7.39 9.58 -5.86
CA GLU A 140 7.09 10.98 -6.17
C GLU A 140 8.17 11.64 -7.07
N PRO A 141 8.35 11.18 -8.33
CA PRO A 141 9.40 11.71 -9.18
C PRO A 141 9.16 13.18 -9.54
N GLU A 142 10.22 13.98 -9.53
CA GLU A 142 10.20 15.31 -10.13
C GLU A 142 10.31 15.19 -11.66
N PRO A 143 9.87 16.21 -12.45
CA PRO A 143 9.99 16.18 -13.91
C PRO A 143 11.39 15.87 -14.45
N SER A 144 12.43 16.26 -13.71
CA SER A 144 13.83 15.94 -14.01
C SER A 144 14.18 14.46 -13.88
N ASP A 145 13.33 13.68 -13.17
CA ASP A 145 13.50 12.24 -12.94
C ASP A 145 12.71 11.39 -13.95
N TYR A 146 11.74 11.97 -14.66
CA TYR A 146 10.79 11.22 -15.49
C TYR A 146 11.47 10.34 -16.53
N ALA A 147 12.51 10.83 -17.20
CA ALA A 147 13.22 10.04 -18.21
C ALA A 147 13.90 8.80 -17.60
N PHE A 148 14.49 8.94 -16.42
CA PHE A 148 15.10 7.84 -15.68
C PHE A 148 14.07 6.82 -15.20
N VAL A 149 12.97 7.30 -14.59
CA VAL A 149 11.88 6.45 -14.10
C VAL A 149 11.24 5.68 -15.25
N ARG A 150 10.91 6.37 -16.35
CA ARG A 150 10.36 5.75 -17.55
C ARG A 150 11.28 4.65 -18.09
N ALA A 151 12.56 4.93 -18.25
CA ALA A 151 13.54 3.94 -18.74
C ALA A 151 13.63 2.70 -17.83
N GLY A 152 13.57 2.88 -16.51
CA GLY A 152 13.55 1.77 -15.55
C GLY A 152 12.29 0.91 -15.67
N MET A 153 11.12 1.53 -15.80
CA MET A 153 9.85 0.83 -15.97
C MET A 153 9.76 0.13 -17.34
N GLU A 154 10.21 0.77 -18.43
CA GLU A 154 10.31 0.15 -19.74
C GLU A 154 11.25 -1.08 -19.75
N ARG A 155 12.34 -1.02 -18.99
CA ARG A 155 13.25 -2.16 -18.81
C ARG A 155 12.57 -3.32 -18.10
N LEU A 156 11.78 -3.06 -17.06
CA LEU A 156 10.96 -4.08 -16.41
C LEU A 156 9.98 -4.70 -17.41
N LYS A 157 9.22 -3.87 -18.11
CA LYS A 157 8.23 -4.33 -19.10
C LYS A 157 8.82 -5.11 -20.26
N LYS A 158 10.05 -4.79 -20.65
CA LYS A 158 10.77 -5.53 -21.70
C LYS A 158 10.99 -7.01 -21.35
N TYR A 159 11.32 -7.31 -20.09
CA TYR A 159 11.69 -8.66 -19.65
C TYR A 159 10.63 -9.39 -18.85
N ALA A 160 9.75 -8.64 -18.18
CA ALA A 160 8.69 -9.15 -17.33
C ALA A 160 7.41 -8.31 -17.50
N PRO A 161 6.75 -8.37 -18.68
CA PRO A 161 5.61 -7.50 -19.00
C PRO A 161 4.39 -7.72 -18.13
N GLY A 162 4.25 -8.87 -17.49
CA GLY A 162 3.12 -9.21 -16.62
C GLY A 162 3.26 -8.68 -15.18
N LEU A 163 4.43 -8.20 -14.78
CA LEU A 163 4.60 -7.58 -13.46
C LEU A 163 3.96 -6.19 -13.45
N THR A 164 3.13 -5.90 -12.45
CA THR A 164 2.47 -4.61 -12.28
C THR A 164 3.47 -3.54 -11.83
N THR A 165 3.62 -2.48 -12.61
CA THR A 165 4.41 -1.31 -12.27
C THR A 165 3.54 -0.23 -11.65
N MET A 166 3.96 0.33 -10.52
CA MET A 166 3.25 1.36 -9.75
C MET A 166 4.10 2.60 -9.57
N LEU A 167 3.47 3.77 -9.59
CA LEU A 167 4.12 5.05 -9.34
C LEU A 167 3.23 5.97 -8.50
N THR A 168 3.81 6.60 -7.47
CA THR A 168 3.17 7.64 -6.64
C THR A 168 3.16 8.99 -7.36
N GLU A 169 2.44 9.04 -8.48
CA GLU A 169 2.33 10.23 -9.32
C GLU A 169 0.92 10.29 -9.93
N GLN A 170 0.46 11.50 -10.25
CA GLN A 170 -0.67 11.68 -11.15
C GLN A 170 -0.27 11.28 -12.58
N PRO A 171 -1.25 10.98 -13.45
CA PRO A 171 -0.96 10.63 -14.84
C PRO A 171 -0.25 11.77 -15.58
N GLU A 172 1.01 11.54 -15.89
CA GLU A 172 1.84 12.41 -16.71
C GLU A 172 2.15 11.77 -18.07
N ASP A 173 1.95 12.51 -19.17
CA ASP A 173 2.17 11.97 -20.51
C ASP A 173 3.61 11.47 -20.71
N ALA A 174 4.58 12.12 -20.08
CA ALA A 174 5.99 11.73 -20.15
C ALA A 174 6.26 10.36 -19.50
N LEU A 175 5.42 9.91 -18.59
CA LEU A 175 5.54 8.64 -17.86
C LEU A 175 4.60 7.56 -18.40
N ALA A 176 3.64 7.93 -19.25
CA ALA A 176 2.63 7.04 -19.77
C ALA A 176 3.21 5.87 -20.59
N GLY A 177 2.56 4.72 -20.52
CA GLY A 177 2.91 3.50 -21.27
C GLY A 177 3.51 2.39 -20.39
N PRO A 178 4.61 2.60 -19.67
CA PRO A 178 5.15 1.54 -18.81
C PRO A 178 4.55 1.50 -17.40
N ILE A 179 3.59 2.37 -17.04
CA ILE A 179 2.94 2.40 -15.74
C ILE A 179 1.56 1.73 -15.84
N ASP A 180 1.31 0.73 -14.99
CA ASP A 180 0.03 0.03 -14.93
C ASP A 180 -0.88 0.57 -13.82
N LEU A 181 -0.28 1.14 -12.77
CA LEU A 181 -0.98 1.57 -11.57
C LEU A 181 -0.48 2.95 -11.12
N TRP A 182 -1.32 3.94 -11.27
CA TRP A 182 -1.08 5.30 -10.80
C TRP A 182 -1.58 5.44 -9.36
N CYS A 183 -0.82 6.14 -8.53
CA CYS A 183 -1.17 6.37 -7.13
C CYS A 183 -0.87 7.81 -6.72
N PRO A 184 -1.64 8.81 -7.20
CA PRO A 184 -1.44 10.20 -6.80
C PRO A 184 -1.80 10.42 -5.33
N VAL A 185 -1.20 11.44 -4.74
CA VAL A 185 -1.75 12.05 -3.53
C VAL A 185 -3.20 12.49 -3.83
N SER A 186 -4.11 12.31 -2.90
CA SER A 186 -5.56 12.42 -3.17
C SER A 186 -5.97 13.78 -3.75
N TYR A 187 -5.38 14.91 -3.33
CA TYR A 187 -5.70 16.23 -3.86
C TYR A 187 -5.20 16.48 -5.29
N ASN A 188 -4.23 15.68 -5.77
CA ASN A 188 -3.74 15.74 -7.15
C ASN A 188 -4.51 14.81 -8.09
N TYR A 189 -5.49 14.06 -7.59
CA TYR A 189 -6.30 13.20 -8.44
C TYR A 189 -7.12 14.02 -9.43
N ASN A 190 -6.89 13.77 -10.72
CA ASN A 190 -7.63 14.37 -11.83
C ASN A 190 -8.52 13.31 -12.48
N HIS A 191 -9.84 13.48 -12.35
CA HIS A 191 -10.81 12.49 -12.83
C HIS A 191 -10.73 12.29 -14.35
N ASP A 192 -10.68 13.36 -15.13
CA ASP A 192 -10.65 13.27 -16.61
C ASP A 192 -9.37 12.59 -17.12
N ALA A 193 -8.24 12.88 -16.48
CA ALA A 193 -6.98 12.20 -16.79
C ALA A 193 -7.06 10.72 -16.41
N ALA A 194 -7.64 10.40 -15.25
CA ALA A 194 -7.81 9.02 -14.80
C ALA A 194 -8.71 8.21 -15.75
N GLU A 195 -9.83 8.76 -16.20
CA GLU A 195 -10.73 8.08 -17.16
C GLU A 195 -10.03 7.81 -18.50
N ARG A 196 -9.25 8.77 -19.02
CA ARG A 196 -8.45 8.52 -20.24
C ARG A 196 -7.45 7.37 -20.07
N ARG A 197 -6.81 7.28 -18.91
CA ARG A 197 -5.82 6.21 -18.62
C ARG A 197 -6.49 4.86 -18.34
N ARG A 198 -7.66 4.85 -17.67
CA ARG A 198 -8.48 3.64 -17.53
C ARG A 198 -8.93 3.07 -18.87
N ALA A 199 -9.28 3.93 -19.82
CA ALA A 199 -9.58 3.51 -21.18
C ALA A 199 -8.39 2.82 -21.88
N ALA A 200 -7.15 3.09 -21.45
CA ALA A 200 -5.94 2.40 -21.90
C ALA A 200 -5.61 1.15 -21.06
N GLY A 201 -6.46 0.78 -20.09
CA GLY A 201 -6.27 -0.42 -19.24
C GLY A 201 -5.48 -0.19 -17.96
N GLU A 202 -5.18 1.05 -17.62
CA GLU A 202 -4.44 1.39 -16.41
C GLU A 202 -5.37 1.52 -15.22
N ARG A 203 -4.81 1.33 -14.01
CA ARG A 203 -5.54 1.33 -12.74
C ARG A 203 -5.13 2.50 -11.86
N PHE A 204 -5.97 2.78 -10.83
CA PHE A 204 -5.77 3.89 -9.92
C PHE A 204 -5.90 3.44 -8.46
N TRP A 205 -4.87 3.73 -7.69
CA TRP A 205 -4.91 3.91 -6.26
C TRP A 205 -4.73 5.39 -5.96
N TRP A 206 -4.79 5.76 -4.70
CA TRP A 206 -4.40 7.06 -4.20
C TRP A 206 -3.95 6.98 -2.74
N TYR A 207 -3.33 8.02 -2.25
CA TYR A 207 -2.88 8.06 -0.87
C TYR A 207 -3.08 9.43 -0.24
N VAL A 208 -2.94 9.46 1.11
CA VAL A 208 -2.84 10.63 1.96
C VAL A 208 -1.66 10.40 2.91
N CYS A 209 -0.96 11.48 3.27
CA CYS A 209 0.20 11.44 4.16
C CYS A 209 0.29 12.77 4.95
N CYS A 210 1.44 13.44 4.98
CA CYS A 210 1.59 14.81 5.47
C CYS A 210 0.70 15.83 4.72
N GLY A 211 0.12 15.46 3.65
CA GLY A 211 -0.90 16.13 2.84
C GLY A 211 -1.90 15.12 2.25
N PRO A 212 -3.07 15.59 1.84
CA PRO A 212 -3.58 16.95 1.99
C PRO A 212 -3.87 17.31 3.43
N ARG A 213 -4.05 18.62 3.67
CA ARG A 213 -4.59 19.17 4.92
C ARG A 213 -6.04 19.59 4.71
N ALA A 214 -6.72 19.99 5.80
CA ALA A 214 -8.06 20.56 5.69
C ALA A 214 -8.14 21.60 4.54
N PRO A 215 -9.22 21.62 3.75
CA PRO A 215 -10.51 20.94 3.96
C PRO A 215 -10.63 19.52 3.36
N PHE A 216 -9.54 18.88 2.96
CA PHE A 216 -9.56 17.49 2.49
C PHE A 216 -9.59 16.50 3.65
N CYS A 217 -10.01 15.26 3.39
CA CYS A 217 -9.83 14.17 4.34
C CYS A 217 -8.35 13.98 4.68
N THR A 218 -8.04 13.82 5.95
CA THR A 218 -6.68 13.68 6.47
C THR A 218 -6.53 12.45 7.38
N LEU A 219 -5.27 12.10 7.71
CA LEU A 219 -4.92 11.02 8.64
C LEU A 219 -4.60 11.51 10.06
N PHE A 220 -4.71 12.82 10.34
CA PHE A 220 -4.18 13.41 11.55
C PHE A 220 -5.05 13.16 12.78
N ILE A 221 -4.40 13.08 13.96
CA ILE A 221 -5.07 12.82 15.25
C ILE A 221 -6.06 13.94 15.61
N ASP A 222 -5.76 15.17 15.25
CA ASP A 222 -6.55 16.37 15.56
C ASP A 222 -7.74 16.58 14.61
N HIS A 223 -7.93 15.69 13.65
CA HIS A 223 -9.08 15.71 12.75
C HIS A 223 -10.16 14.69 13.16
N PRO A 224 -11.42 14.90 12.78
CA PRO A 224 -12.47 13.91 13.00
C PRO A 224 -12.10 12.55 12.41
N ALA A 225 -12.09 11.50 13.22
CA ALA A 225 -11.77 10.15 12.78
C ALA A 225 -12.70 9.65 11.65
N THR A 226 -13.92 10.23 11.54
CA THR A 226 -14.86 9.99 10.44
C THR A 226 -14.26 10.29 9.07
N GLU A 227 -13.29 11.22 8.96
CA GLU A 227 -12.63 11.56 7.69
C GLU A 227 -11.97 10.34 7.04
N LEU A 228 -11.36 9.46 7.82
CA LEU A 228 -10.73 8.24 7.31
C LEU A 228 -11.76 7.28 6.70
N ARG A 229 -12.96 7.24 7.25
CA ARG A 229 -14.06 6.45 6.73
C ARG A 229 -14.66 7.10 5.47
N VAL A 230 -14.86 8.41 5.48
CA VAL A 230 -15.32 9.19 4.30
C VAL A 230 -14.35 9.06 3.14
N TRP A 231 -13.05 9.02 3.39
CA TRP A 231 -12.05 8.83 2.34
C TRP A 231 -12.27 7.55 1.52
N LEU A 232 -12.73 6.46 2.14
CA LEU A 232 -13.08 5.22 1.43
C LEU A 232 -14.39 5.35 0.62
N TRP A 233 -15.34 6.18 1.07
CA TRP A 233 -16.52 6.54 0.27
C TRP A 233 -16.14 7.40 -0.95
N GLN A 234 -15.22 8.33 -0.80
CA GLN A 234 -14.63 9.10 -1.91
C GLN A 234 -13.85 8.20 -2.87
N THR A 235 -13.18 7.16 -2.36
CA THR A 235 -12.50 6.12 -3.15
C THR A 235 -13.49 5.39 -4.04
N TRP A 236 -14.61 4.94 -3.49
CA TRP A 236 -15.70 4.32 -4.25
C TRP A 236 -16.29 5.26 -5.30
N GLN A 237 -16.66 6.48 -4.90
CA GLN A 237 -17.28 7.49 -5.77
C GLN A 237 -16.45 7.79 -7.03
N ARG A 238 -15.13 7.66 -6.95
CA ARG A 238 -14.18 7.96 -8.04
C ARG A 238 -13.66 6.73 -8.77
N ASN A 239 -14.25 5.56 -8.49
CA ASN A 239 -13.84 4.29 -9.10
C ASN A 239 -12.33 4.03 -8.91
N ILE A 240 -11.80 4.28 -7.73
CA ILE A 240 -10.41 4.02 -7.36
C ILE A 240 -10.33 2.63 -6.74
N ASP A 241 -9.34 1.82 -7.17
CA ASP A 241 -9.24 0.40 -6.85
C ASP A 241 -8.61 0.14 -5.48
N GLY A 242 -7.91 1.11 -4.91
CA GLY A 242 -7.22 0.93 -3.65
C GLY A 242 -6.69 2.22 -3.04
N VAL A 243 -6.27 2.10 -1.79
CA VAL A 243 -5.64 3.16 -1.03
C VAL A 243 -4.26 2.72 -0.57
N LEU A 244 -3.32 3.66 -0.50
CA LEU A 244 -1.99 3.44 0.06
C LEU A 244 -1.87 4.26 1.35
N VAL A 245 -1.36 3.63 2.41
CA VAL A 245 -0.90 4.29 3.63
C VAL A 245 0.61 4.10 3.66
N TRP A 246 1.36 5.20 3.56
CA TRP A 246 2.81 5.16 3.34
C TRP A 246 3.59 4.49 4.47
N GLU A 247 3.12 4.62 5.72
CA GLU A 247 3.72 4.01 6.91
C GLU A 247 2.65 3.80 7.97
N SER A 248 2.76 2.75 8.75
CA SER A 248 1.82 2.44 9.85
C SER A 248 2.47 2.51 11.24
N ASN A 249 3.79 2.42 11.30
CA ASN A 249 4.57 2.27 12.54
C ASN A 249 5.85 3.13 12.51
N TYR A 250 5.74 4.37 12.05
CA TYR A 250 6.82 5.35 12.06
C TYR A 250 7.01 5.93 13.46
N TRP A 251 7.65 5.18 14.36
CA TRP A 251 7.75 5.52 15.78
C TRP A 251 8.93 6.39 16.14
N ASP A 252 9.98 6.40 15.33
CA ASP A 252 11.20 7.16 15.51
C ASP A 252 11.32 8.30 14.50
N SER A 253 12.01 9.34 14.87
CA SER A 253 12.53 10.33 13.93
C SER A 253 13.89 9.88 13.40
N TYR A 254 14.34 10.50 12.33
CA TYR A 254 15.61 10.25 11.67
C TYR A 254 16.76 9.94 12.64
N GLY A 255 16.98 8.65 12.95
CA GLY A 255 18.10 8.18 13.74
C GLY A 255 17.97 8.32 15.27
N GLU A 256 16.81 8.69 15.78
CA GLU A 256 16.50 8.70 17.21
C GLU A 256 15.68 7.45 17.58
N PRO A 257 16.30 6.30 17.86
CA PRO A 257 15.62 5.00 17.91
C PRO A 257 14.75 4.79 19.16
N ASP A 258 14.78 5.69 20.15
CA ASP A 258 14.16 5.47 21.47
C ASP A 258 12.99 6.43 21.74
N GLN A 259 12.39 7.00 20.71
CA GLN A 259 11.24 7.88 20.89
C GLN A 259 10.01 7.10 21.33
N ASN A 260 9.26 7.69 22.27
CA ASN A 260 7.97 7.15 22.68
C ASN A 260 6.84 7.78 21.86
N PRO A 261 6.25 7.04 20.89
CA PRO A 261 5.19 7.58 20.03
C PRO A 261 3.90 7.92 20.78
N TYR A 262 3.74 7.47 22.03
CA TYR A 262 2.62 7.84 22.88
C TYR A 262 2.77 9.23 23.50
N GLU A 263 4.01 9.69 23.72
CA GLU A 263 4.28 10.98 24.34
C GLU A 263 4.36 12.11 23.31
N ASP A 264 4.95 11.84 22.16
CA ASP A 264 5.10 12.83 21.10
C ASP A 264 4.74 12.28 19.71
N PRO A 265 3.47 12.40 19.30
CA PRO A 265 3.03 11.96 17.98
C PRO A 265 3.53 12.84 16.84
N MET A 266 4.14 13.98 17.12
CA MET A 266 4.71 14.93 16.16
C MET A 266 6.24 15.01 16.19
N ALA A 267 6.91 14.05 16.82
CA ALA A 267 8.36 14.11 17.10
C ALA A 267 9.23 14.16 15.85
N TYR A 268 8.72 13.76 14.67
CA TYR A 268 9.53 13.80 13.48
C TYR A 268 9.21 14.99 12.56
N VAL A 269 10.24 15.42 11.86
CA VAL A 269 10.22 16.57 10.97
C VAL A 269 10.95 16.21 9.67
N ALA A 270 10.32 16.47 8.53
CA ALA A 270 10.90 16.17 7.23
C ALA A 270 12.23 16.93 7.02
N GLY A 271 13.31 16.19 6.82
CA GLY A 271 14.61 16.72 6.45
C GLY A 271 15.34 17.54 7.51
N SER A 272 14.90 17.52 8.78
CA SER A 272 15.44 18.34 9.85
C SER A 272 15.63 17.56 11.13
N ARG A 273 16.38 18.13 12.07
CA ARG A 273 16.50 17.62 13.42
C ARG A 273 15.22 17.86 14.23
N PRO A 274 14.96 17.07 15.29
CA PRO A 274 13.85 17.36 16.19
C PRO A 274 13.83 18.83 16.63
N GLY A 275 12.67 19.48 16.48
CA GLY A 275 12.49 20.90 16.79
C GLY A 275 12.92 21.89 15.72
N GLU A 276 13.51 21.46 14.60
CA GLU A 276 13.84 22.29 13.46
C GLU A 276 12.94 21.95 12.25
N GLY A 277 12.39 22.94 11.59
CA GLY A 277 11.64 22.80 10.34
C GLY A 277 10.15 22.53 10.50
N GLN A 278 9.52 21.94 9.49
CA GLN A 278 8.07 21.70 9.44
C GLN A 278 7.71 20.30 9.89
N HIS A 279 6.80 20.19 10.85
CA HIS A 279 6.16 18.92 11.18
C HIS A 279 5.27 18.44 10.03
N TRP A 280 5.31 17.15 9.70
CA TRP A 280 4.49 16.60 8.65
C TRP A 280 3.01 16.62 9.03
N GLY A 281 2.67 16.13 10.20
CA GLY A 281 1.31 16.12 10.71
C GLY A 281 1.20 15.31 11.98
N ASN A 282 0.18 15.62 12.77
CA ASN A 282 -0.03 14.97 14.06
C ASN A 282 -0.42 13.50 13.88
N GLY A 283 0.49 12.59 14.20
CA GLY A 283 0.30 11.14 14.10
C GLY A 283 0.41 10.55 12.71
N ASP A 284 0.91 11.31 11.71
CA ASP A 284 1.16 10.77 10.38
C ASP A 284 2.16 9.60 10.43
N GLY A 285 1.87 8.52 9.70
CA GLY A 285 2.66 7.29 9.72
C GLY A 285 2.58 6.49 11.03
N ARG A 286 1.76 6.87 12.00
CA ARG A 286 1.64 6.24 13.33
C ARG A 286 0.23 5.76 13.60
N PHE A 287 -0.14 4.63 12.99
CA PHE A 287 -1.46 4.00 13.15
C PHE A 287 -1.42 2.83 14.13
N LEU A 288 -0.31 2.09 14.12
CA LEU A 288 0.00 1.03 15.07
C LEU A 288 1.07 1.51 16.04
N TYR A 289 0.88 1.20 17.31
CA TYR A 289 1.81 1.55 18.38
C TYR A 289 2.47 0.29 18.92
N PRO A 290 3.72 0.36 19.42
CA PRO A 290 4.30 -0.77 20.12
C PRO A 290 3.56 -0.98 21.44
N PRO A 291 3.56 -2.19 22.03
CA PRO A 291 2.92 -2.42 23.32
C PRO A 291 3.54 -1.51 24.40
N LEU A 292 2.72 -0.99 25.33
CA LEU A 292 3.18 -0.08 26.39
C LEU A 292 4.32 -0.65 27.23
N SER A 293 4.37 -1.98 27.39
CA SER A 293 5.44 -2.66 28.11
C SER A 293 6.84 -2.47 27.50
N VAL A 294 6.93 -1.99 26.26
CA VAL A 294 8.21 -1.58 25.63
C VAL A 294 8.85 -0.41 26.40
N PHE A 295 8.02 0.49 26.96
CA PHE A 295 8.44 1.69 27.68
C PHE A 295 8.40 1.55 29.19
N ASP A 296 8.03 0.36 29.69
CA ASP A 296 8.04 0.06 31.13
C ASP A 296 9.47 -0.18 31.59
N ARG A 297 10.04 0.81 32.27
CA ARG A 297 11.40 0.76 32.79
C ARG A 297 11.55 -0.25 33.96
N ASP A 298 10.46 -0.59 34.62
CA ASP A 298 10.47 -1.56 35.75
C ASP A 298 10.43 -3.01 35.21
N ALA A 299 10.01 -3.22 33.96
CA ALA A 299 9.98 -4.55 33.33
C ALA A 299 11.36 -5.05 32.84
N GLY A 300 12.43 -4.23 32.97
CA GLY A 300 13.78 -4.56 32.52
C GLY A 300 13.97 -4.50 30.99
N ASP A 301 15.19 -4.86 30.52
CA ASP A 301 15.61 -4.72 29.12
C ASP A 301 15.35 -5.99 28.26
N GLY A 302 14.57 -6.93 28.78
CA GLY A 302 14.25 -8.17 28.06
C GLY A 302 13.38 -7.97 26.82
N PRO A 303 13.28 -8.99 25.94
CA PRO A 303 12.43 -8.94 24.76
C PRO A 303 10.95 -8.85 25.13
N VAL A 304 10.21 -8.00 24.45
CA VAL A 304 8.76 -7.84 24.60
C VAL A 304 8.04 -8.60 23.48
N VAL A 305 7.50 -9.76 23.79
CA VAL A 305 6.75 -10.60 22.83
C VAL A 305 5.26 -10.35 23.06
N ALA A 306 4.72 -9.32 22.41
CA ALA A 306 3.33 -8.89 22.51
C ALA A 306 2.83 -8.28 21.17
N PRO A 307 1.51 -8.24 20.93
CA PRO A 307 0.94 -7.66 19.71
C PRO A 307 1.08 -6.12 19.71
N PRO A 308 0.94 -5.48 18.54
CA PRO A 308 0.82 -4.03 18.46
C PRO A 308 -0.48 -3.54 19.11
N VAL A 309 -0.51 -2.23 19.39
CA VAL A 309 -1.71 -1.52 19.85
C VAL A 309 -2.28 -0.72 18.67
N SER A 310 -3.53 -1.00 18.30
CA SER A 310 -4.23 -0.27 17.25
C SER A 310 -4.70 1.10 17.74
N SER A 311 -4.55 2.13 16.90
CA SER A 311 -5.18 3.43 17.16
C SER A 311 -6.63 3.45 16.67
N ILE A 312 -7.43 4.39 17.17
CA ILE A 312 -8.79 4.66 16.64
C ILE A 312 -8.75 4.92 15.12
N ARG A 313 -7.71 5.59 14.63
CA ARG A 313 -7.55 5.87 13.18
C ARG A 313 -7.37 4.60 12.37
N TRP A 314 -6.65 3.60 12.91
CA TRP A 314 -6.51 2.30 12.28
C TRP A 314 -7.84 1.54 12.20
N GLU A 315 -8.63 1.61 13.28
CA GLU A 315 -10.00 1.07 13.30
C GLU A 315 -10.92 1.80 12.29
N MET A 316 -10.81 3.13 12.15
CA MET A 316 -11.60 3.89 11.20
C MET A 316 -11.25 3.58 9.74
N LEU A 317 -9.99 3.30 9.44
CA LEU A 317 -9.58 2.78 8.12
C LEU A 317 -10.26 1.44 7.84
N ARG A 318 -10.25 0.51 8.80
CA ARG A 318 -10.95 -0.76 8.67
C ARG A 318 -12.45 -0.55 8.39
N GLU A 319 -13.12 0.28 9.17
CA GLU A 319 -14.54 0.58 8.98
C GLU A 319 -14.83 1.14 7.58
N GLY A 320 -13.96 2.02 7.08
CA GLY A 320 -14.06 2.55 5.72
C GLY A 320 -13.85 1.48 4.65
N ILE A 321 -12.87 0.59 4.82
CA ILE A 321 -12.62 -0.54 3.92
C ILE A 321 -13.83 -1.47 3.90
N GLU A 322 -14.42 -1.76 5.06
CA GLU A 322 -15.64 -2.57 5.15
C GLU A 322 -16.83 -1.90 4.45
N ASP A 323 -17.01 -0.58 4.59
CA ASP A 323 -18.03 0.15 3.82
C ASP A 323 -17.84 -0.03 2.31
N PHE A 324 -16.60 0.09 1.82
CA PHE A 324 -16.26 -0.14 0.42
C PHE A 324 -16.58 -1.58 -0.02
N GLU A 325 -16.25 -2.58 0.82
CA GLU A 325 -16.54 -3.99 0.54
C GLU A 325 -18.04 -4.29 0.52
N TYR A 326 -18.84 -3.63 1.36
CA TYR A 326 -20.31 -3.72 1.30
C TYR A 326 -20.84 -3.24 -0.05
N LEU A 327 -20.37 -2.09 -0.53
CA LEU A 327 -20.74 -1.57 -1.85
C LEU A 327 -20.29 -2.50 -2.97
N TRP A 328 -19.08 -3.03 -2.87
CA TRP A 328 -18.56 -4.00 -3.84
C TRP A 328 -19.42 -5.27 -3.87
N LEU A 329 -19.72 -5.85 -2.72
CA LEU A 329 -20.57 -7.04 -2.59
C LEU A 329 -21.97 -6.81 -3.16
N LEU A 330 -22.58 -5.66 -2.86
CA LEU A 330 -23.87 -5.29 -3.42
C LEU A 330 -23.80 -5.22 -4.96
N ARG A 331 -22.76 -4.60 -5.52
CA ARG A 331 -22.56 -4.51 -6.98
C ARG A 331 -22.46 -5.89 -7.63
N GLU A 332 -21.70 -6.80 -7.03
CA GLU A 332 -21.55 -8.17 -7.55
C GLU A 332 -22.87 -8.97 -7.48
N LEU A 333 -23.62 -8.81 -6.38
CA LEU A 333 -24.92 -9.47 -6.25
C LEU A 333 -25.95 -8.93 -7.26
N ILE A 334 -25.99 -7.61 -7.46
CA ILE A 334 -26.82 -6.99 -8.50
C ILE A 334 -26.46 -7.55 -9.87
N ALA A 335 -25.16 -7.59 -10.22
CA ALA A 335 -24.71 -8.12 -11.50
C ALA A 335 -25.14 -9.57 -11.70
N LYS A 336 -25.00 -10.40 -10.68
CA LYS A 336 -25.38 -11.83 -10.69
C LYS A 336 -26.89 -12.05 -10.82
N ARG A 337 -27.70 -11.18 -10.20
CA ARG A 337 -29.17 -11.31 -10.15
C ARG A 337 -29.89 -10.44 -11.17
N ARG A 338 -29.19 -9.62 -11.95
CA ARG A 338 -29.76 -8.62 -12.89
C ARG A 338 -30.89 -9.15 -13.76
N GLY A 339 -30.73 -10.34 -14.34
CA GLY A 339 -31.74 -10.96 -15.23
C GLY A 339 -32.99 -11.51 -14.54
N ALA A 340 -32.97 -11.63 -13.22
CA ALA A 340 -34.08 -12.15 -12.41
C ALA A 340 -34.82 -11.04 -11.64
N LEU A 341 -34.27 -9.84 -11.53
CA LEU A 341 -34.85 -8.73 -10.78
C LEU A 341 -35.85 -7.93 -11.62
N PRO A 342 -37.01 -7.54 -11.02
CA PRO A 342 -37.89 -6.52 -11.62
C PRO A 342 -37.14 -5.19 -11.82
N ALA A 343 -37.48 -4.46 -12.89
CA ALA A 343 -36.76 -3.23 -13.25
C ALA A 343 -36.73 -2.17 -12.13
N GLU A 344 -37.84 -2.01 -11.39
CA GLU A 344 -37.91 -1.07 -10.28
C GLU A 344 -37.05 -1.48 -9.09
N GLU A 345 -36.96 -2.77 -8.79
CA GLU A 345 -36.07 -3.28 -7.75
C GLU A 345 -34.59 -3.12 -8.15
N LEU A 346 -34.27 -3.46 -9.40
CA LEU A 346 -32.93 -3.27 -9.94
C LEU A 346 -32.47 -1.82 -9.79
N LYS A 347 -33.32 -0.87 -10.22
CA LYS A 347 -33.04 0.57 -10.11
C LYS A 347 -32.84 1.00 -8.66
N ARG A 348 -33.64 0.47 -7.73
CA ARG A 348 -33.51 0.77 -6.30
C ARG A 348 -32.17 0.26 -5.76
N TYR A 349 -31.76 -0.96 -6.09
CA TYR A 349 -30.48 -1.48 -5.65
C TYR A 349 -29.29 -0.75 -6.30
N GLU A 350 -29.35 -0.43 -7.58
CA GLU A 350 -28.32 0.36 -8.28
C GLU A 350 -28.15 1.75 -7.63
N SER A 351 -29.24 2.41 -7.20
CA SER A 351 -29.16 3.70 -6.55
C SER A 351 -28.44 3.66 -5.18
N LEU A 352 -28.35 2.50 -4.54
CA LEU A 352 -27.59 2.33 -3.30
C LEU A 352 -26.08 2.33 -3.53
N LEU A 353 -25.61 2.09 -4.76
CA LEU A 353 -24.19 2.16 -5.14
C LEU A 353 -23.71 3.60 -5.35
N GLU A 354 -24.65 4.55 -5.50
CA GLU A 354 -24.34 5.98 -5.59
C GLU A 354 -24.01 6.52 -4.20
N VAL A 355 -22.93 7.28 -4.08
CA VAL A 355 -22.56 7.92 -2.81
C VAL A 355 -23.41 9.19 -2.63
N PRO A 356 -24.22 9.30 -1.57
CA PRO A 356 -25.07 10.46 -1.39
C PRO A 356 -24.23 11.69 -0.97
N GLU A 357 -24.67 12.87 -1.39
CA GLU A 357 -24.04 14.15 -1.02
C GLU A 357 -23.99 14.38 0.50
N SER A 358 -24.90 13.76 1.25
CA SER A 358 -24.90 13.79 2.72
C SER A 358 -23.68 13.08 3.34
N ILE A 359 -23.00 12.19 2.58
CA ILE A 359 -21.72 11.58 2.98
C ILE A 359 -20.57 12.39 2.42
N THR A 360 -20.55 12.60 1.08
CA THR A 360 -19.54 13.43 0.42
C THR A 360 -20.07 13.94 -0.91
N ARG A 361 -20.08 15.26 -1.06
CA ARG A 361 -20.39 15.92 -2.33
C ARG A 361 -19.16 16.00 -3.23
N ASP A 362 -18.04 16.36 -2.64
CA ASP A 362 -16.76 16.50 -3.32
C ASP A 362 -15.60 16.19 -2.35
N MET A 363 -14.34 16.45 -2.75
CA MET A 363 -13.16 16.14 -1.95
C MET A 363 -13.02 16.96 -0.67
N THR A 364 -13.73 18.09 -0.59
CA THR A 364 -13.59 19.11 0.47
C THR A 364 -14.89 19.38 1.23
N THR A 365 -16.00 18.82 0.74
CA THR A 365 -17.33 18.96 1.36
C THR A 365 -17.90 17.59 1.67
N PHE A 366 -17.84 17.21 2.92
CA PHE A 366 -18.22 15.88 3.39
C PHE A 366 -18.68 15.89 4.85
N ALA A 367 -19.31 14.79 5.27
CA ALA A 367 -19.82 14.64 6.62
C ALA A 367 -18.68 14.43 7.64
N THR A 368 -18.75 15.16 8.74
CA THR A 368 -17.96 14.90 9.96
C THR A 368 -18.77 14.08 10.98
N ASP A 369 -20.10 14.10 10.85
CA ASP A 369 -21.03 13.23 11.61
C ASP A 369 -21.15 11.88 10.91
N PRO A 370 -20.96 10.74 11.60
CA PRO A 370 -21.06 9.41 11.01
C PRO A 370 -22.50 8.95 10.68
N ALA A 371 -23.55 9.64 11.14
CA ALA A 371 -24.93 9.21 10.97
C ALA A 371 -25.35 8.96 9.50
N PRO A 372 -24.99 9.79 8.50
CA PRO A 372 -25.29 9.51 7.09
C PRO A 372 -24.61 8.23 6.57
N ILE A 373 -23.38 7.94 7.04
CA ILE A 373 -22.63 6.73 6.67
C ILE A 373 -23.36 5.50 7.23
N TYR A 374 -23.74 5.52 8.53
CA TYR A 374 -24.46 4.40 9.13
C TYR A 374 -25.79 4.13 8.43
N ALA A 375 -26.55 5.17 8.12
CA ALA A 375 -27.83 5.02 7.42
C ALA A 375 -27.67 4.37 6.04
N ARG A 376 -26.64 4.79 5.26
CA ARG A 376 -26.37 4.21 3.95
C ARG A 376 -25.85 2.79 4.06
N ARG A 377 -24.91 2.50 4.97
CA ARG A 377 -24.40 1.15 5.22
C ARG A 377 -25.51 0.18 5.60
N GLN A 378 -26.44 0.60 6.46
CA GLN A 378 -27.60 -0.21 6.85
C GLN A 378 -28.48 -0.56 5.63
N ALA A 379 -28.80 0.43 4.79
CA ALA A 379 -29.60 0.21 3.58
C ALA A 379 -28.91 -0.74 2.58
N VAL A 380 -27.57 -0.63 2.45
CA VAL A 380 -26.76 -1.54 1.62
C VAL A 380 -26.77 -2.96 2.20
N ALA A 381 -26.59 -3.11 3.52
CA ALA A 381 -26.62 -4.41 4.19
C ALA A 381 -27.97 -5.12 4.00
N GLU A 382 -29.09 -4.42 4.21
CA GLU A 382 -30.44 -4.97 3.98
C GLU A 382 -30.68 -5.38 2.52
N ALA A 383 -30.11 -4.64 1.57
CA ALA A 383 -30.18 -5.00 0.16
C ALA A 383 -29.36 -6.27 -0.16
N ILE A 384 -28.16 -6.41 0.43
CA ILE A 384 -27.34 -7.61 0.32
C ILE A 384 -28.09 -8.82 0.86
N GLU A 385 -28.64 -8.74 2.07
CA GLU A 385 -29.40 -9.84 2.69
C GLU A 385 -30.53 -10.31 1.78
N ARG A 386 -31.35 -9.39 1.25
CA ARG A 386 -32.46 -9.72 0.33
C ARG A 386 -31.99 -10.34 -1.00
N LEU A 387 -30.82 -9.92 -1.51
CA LEU A 387 -30.26 -10.48 -2.75
C LEU A 387 -29.58 -11.84 -2.53
N MET A 388 -29.29 -12.21 -1.30
CA MET A 388 -28.72 -13.50 -0.94
C MET A 388 -29.81 -14.58 -0.73
N GLU A 389 -31.05 -14.18 -0.41
CA GLU A 389 -32.22 -15.06 -0.36
C GLU A 389 -32.63 -15.52 -1.78
#